data_23dae5f6feae9cc36ad985d1d955735b
#
_entry.id   23dae5f6feae9cc36ad985d1d955735b
#
_cell.length_a   1.000
_cell.length_b   1.000
_cell.length_c   1.000
_cell.angle_alpha   90.00
_cell.angle_beta   90.00
_cell.angle_gamma   90.00
#
_symmetry.space_group_name_H-M   'P 1'
#
loop_
_entity.id
_entity.type
_entity.pdbx_description
1 polymer ?
#
loop_
_entity_poly.entity_id
_entity_poly.type
_entity_poly.pdbx_seq_one_letter_code
_entity_poly.pdbx_strand_id
1 'polypeptide(L)'
;MKKYFTIILIVCTCTLSYGQSHFIHNNQTNPSFEDPYSINSVSPYGLELEREIVLLGSGVLLNISGLIVTNNISPLTVQEINELDVNDISSFDRNAIKPHREEVNGDLLLYGSFLLPLTFLANDNTRRDWQMLGVMWLEVMAIQSGINLLIKGLAQRTRPYVYDPNTPLEKKQTVGARLSFYSGHTSTTAATTFYVARVFSDYLSNKTVKTLIWIGAAIYPALTGYLRRDTGNHFRTDVITGYLIGAAIGYFIPEIHMRNEALNLSFYRNFNNESVNISLNYSF
;
A
#
# COMPACT_ATOMS: atom_id res chain seq x y z
N MET A 1 28.17 0.83 3.77
CA MET A 1 26.71 0.77 3.54
C MET A 1 26.14 2.18 3.34
N LYS A 2 26.36 2.81 2.16
CA LYS A 2 25.89 4.19 1.84
C LYS A 2 25.51 4.29 0.37
N LYS A 3 24.68 3.39 -0.18
CA LYS A 3 24.35 3.39 -1.64
C LYS A 3 22.87 3.30 -1.99
N TYR A 4 21.94 3.36 -1.04
CA TYR A 4 20.50 3.20 -1.36
C TYR A 4 19.62 4.44 -1.08
N PHE A 5 20.24 5.60 -0.80
CA PHE A 5 19.48 6.81 -0.45
C PHE A 5 19.18 7.75 -1.63
N THR A 6 19.61 7.40 -2.85
CA THR A 6 19.56 8.35 -3.98
C THR A 6 18.38 8.14 -4.94
N ILE A 7 17.56 7.11 -4.77
CA ILE A 7 16.50 6.78 -5.74
C ILE A 7 15.15 7.43 -5.43
N ILE A 8 14.89 7.91 -4.22
CA ILE A 8 13.57 8.46 -3.83
C ILE A 8 13.41 9.96 -4.15
N LEU A 9 14.47 10.68 -4.46
CA LEU A 9 14.42 12.15 -4.64
C LEU A 9 14.22 12.65 -6.08
N ILE A 10 14.07 11.78 -7.08
CA ILE A 10 13.99 12.19 -8.51
C ILE A 10 12.55 12.36 -9.03
N VAL A 11 11.52 11.99 -8.27
CA VAL A 11 10.12 12.06 -8.74
C VAL A 11 9.43 13.40 -8.47
N CYS A 12 10.06 14.33 -7.77
CA CYS A 12 9.39 15.56 -7.30
C CYS A 12 9.62 16.81 -8.18
N THR A 13 10.10 16.69 -9.42
CA THR A 13 10.26 17.84 -10.34
C THR A 13 9.49 17.68 -11.65
N CYS A 14 8.31 17.07 -11.64
CA CYS A 14 7.38 17.27 -12.74
C CYS A 14 6.61 18.56 -12.48
N THR A 15 7.05 19.64 -13.13
CA THR A 15 6.34 20.91 -13.23
C THR A 15 4.94 20.67 -13.78
N LEU A 16 3.95 20.93 -12.95
CA LEU A 16 2.55 21.01 -13.33
C LEU A 16 2.37 22.22 -14.28
N SER A 17 2.49 21.99 -15.59
CA SER A 17 1.98 22.91 -16.58
C SER A 17 0.47 22.73 -16.68
N TYR A 18 -0.27 23.47 -15.86
CA TYR A 18 -1.72 23.59 -15.99
C TYR A 18 -2.05 24.41 -17.23
N GLY A 19 -2.44 23.74 -18.31
CA GLY A 19 -3.15 24.39 -19.42
C GLY A 19 -4.53 24.81 -18.95
N GLN A 20 -4.74 26.11 -18.73
CA GLN A 20 -6.08 26.68 -18.59
C GLN A 20 -6.82 26.55 -19.91
N SER A 21 -7.72 25.58 -20.05
CA SER A 21 -8.70 25.57 -21.12
C SER A 21 -9.88 26.43 -20.70
N HIS A 22 -9.98 27.60 -21.32
CA HIS A 22 -11.18 28.45 -21.29
C HIS A 22 -12.37 27.68 -21.87
N PHE A 23 -13.32 27.32 -21.03
CA PHE A 23 -14.64 26.87 -21.47
C PHE A 23 -15.44 28.09 -21.99
N ILE A 24 -15.52 28.23 -23.29
CA ILE A 24 -16.52 29.08 -23.91
C ILE A 24 -17.80 28.27 -24.03
N HIS A 25 -18.78 28.67 -23.24
CA HIS A 25 -20.14 28.17 -23.35
C HIS A 25 -20.76 28.65 -24.65
N ASN A 26 -20.91 27.79 -25.64
CA ASN A 26 -21.71 28.06 -26.82
C ASN A 26 -22.88 27.09 -26.90
N ASN A 27 -24.06 27.56 -26.46
CA ASN A 27 -25.34 26.91 -26.67
C ASN A 27 -25.70 26.94 -28.17
N GLN A 28 -25.49 25.84 -28.87
CA GLN A 28 -26.24 25.56 -30.10
C GLN A 28 -26.64 24.09 -30.13
N THR A 29 -27.93 23.86 -29.97
CA THR A 29 -28.61 22.61 -30.20
C THR A 29 -28.62 22.28 -31.66
N ASN A 30 -27.83 21.30 -32.09
CA ASN A 30 -28.02 20.58 -33.35
C ASN A 30 -28.17 19.09 -33.03
N PRO A 31 -29.19 18.40 -33.55
CA PRO A 31 -29.29 16.96 -33.43
C PRO A 31 -28.29 16.32 -34.39
N SER A 32 -27.10 16.04 -33.91
CA SER A 32 -26.07 15.35 -34.68
C SER A 32 -25.93 13.92 -34.23
N PHE A 33 -26.06 13.01 -35.17
CA PHE A 33 -25.55 11.64 -35.21
C PHE A 33 -24.82 11.22 -33.95
N GLU A 34 -25.47 10.37 -33.12
CA GLU A 34 -24.77 9.65 -32.09
C GLU A 34 -23.73 8.75 -32.76
N ASP A 35 -22.47 9.08 -32.60
CA ASP A 35 -21.37 8.25 -33.00
C ASP A 35 -21.41 7.00 -32.09
N PRO A 36 -21.69 5.80 -32.65
CA PRO A 36 -21.78 4.57 -31.85
C PRO A 36 -20.42 4.17 -31.22
N TYR A 37 -19.35 4.90 -31.53
CA TYR A 37 -18.01 4.73 -30.94
C TYR A 37 -17.58 5.87 -30.01
N SER A 38 -18.44 6.86 -29.75
CA SER A 38 -18.17 7.85 -28.71
C SER A 38 -18.33 7.19 -27.33
N ILE A 39 -17.34 6.41 -26.92
CA ILE A 39 -17.19 5.95 -25.54
C ILE A 39 -16.73 7.18 -24.74
N ASN A 40 -17.66 8.07 -24.42
CA ASN A 40 -17.53 9.05 -23.33
C ASN A 40 -17.62 8.32 -21.98
N SER A 41 -16.78 7.30 -21.78
CA SER A 41 -16.65 6.72 -20.46
C SER A 41 -15.86 7.72 -19.60
N VAL A 42 -16.60 8.53 -18.85
CA VAL A 42 -16.01 9.36 -17.81
C VAL A 42 -15.23 8.44 -16.87
N SER A 43 -14.01 8.82 -16.51
CA SER A 43 -13.24 8.07 -15.53
C SER A 43 -14.07 7.84 -14.25
N PRO A 44 -14.09 6.62 -13.67
CA PRO A 44 -14.79 6.39 -12.41
C PRO A 44 -14.17 7.16 -11.24
N TYR A 45 -12.94 7.64 -11.39
CA TYR A 45 -12.19 8.34 -10.34
C TYR A 45 -11.97 9.82 -10.66
N GLY A 46 -11.66 10.60 -9.64
CA GLY A 46 -11.26 12.00 -9.75
C GLY A 46 -10.16 12.35 -8.75
N LEU A 47 -9.27 13.26 -9.12
CA LEU A 47 -8.28 13.83 -8.21
C LEU A 47 -8.80 15.17 -7.69
N GLU A 48 -8.63 15.39 -6.38
CA GLU A 48 -8.94 16.64 -5.68
C GLU A 48 -7.69 17.07 -4.91
N LEU A 49 -7.10 18.20 -5.26
CA LEU A 49 -5.80 18.64 -4.76
C LEU A 49 -5.69 18.56 -3.22
N GLU A 50 -6.73 18.98 -2.51
CA GLU A 50 -6.74 18.98 -1.04
C GLU A 50 -6.66 17.56 -0.47
N ARG A 51 -7.40 16.62 -1.04
CA ARG A 51 -7.39 15.20 -0.65
C ARG A 51 -6.03 14.58 -0.91
N GLU A 52 -5.44 14.77 -2.10
CA GLU A 52 -4.14 14.21 -2.46
C GLU A 52 -3.02 14.77 -1.57
N ILE A 53 -3.07 16.07 -1.22
CA ILE A 53 -2.13 16.65 -0.26
C ILE A 53 -2.26 15.98 1.11
N VAL A 54 -3.48 15.71 1.58
CA VAL A 54 -3.71 15.04 2.87
C VAL A 54 -3.24 13.59 2.83
N LEU A 55 -3.58 12.83 1.79
CA LEU A 55 -3.21 11.42 1.67
C LEU A 55 -1.69 11.23 1.52
N LEU A 56 -1.08 11.90 0.55
CA LEU A 56 0.37 11.83 0.34
C LEU A 56 1.14 12.43 1.52
N GLY A 57 0.69 13.59 2.02
CA GLY A 57 1.30 14.24 3.18
C GLY A 57 1.26 13.37 4.43
N SER A 58 0.13 12.73 4.72
CA SER A 58 0.02 11.79 5.84
C SER A 58 0.92 10.57 5.64
N GLY A 59 0.97 10.02 4.43
CA GLY A 59 1.88 8.93 4.10
C GLY A 59 3.35 9.29 4.32
N VAL A 60 3.77 10.48 3.89
CA VAL A 60 5.14 10.99 4.11
C VAL A 60 5.41 11.18 5.61
N LEU A 61 4.50 11.78 6.36
CA LEU A 61 4.65 11.98 7.81
C LEU A 61 4.75 10.66 8.56
N LEU A 62 3.95 9.66 8.19
CA LEU A 62 4.03 8.30 8.77
C LEU A 62 5.38 7.65 8.49
N ASN A 63 5.92 7.77 7.27
CA ASN A 63 7.24 7.25 6.93
C ASN A 63 8.35 7.94 7.72
N ILE A 64 8.33 9.28 7.82
CA ILE A 64 9.30 10.04 8.62
C ILE A 64 9.23 9.62 10.09
N SER A 65 8.03 9.53 10.66
CA SER A 65 7.82 9.09 12.04
C SER A 65 8.35 7.68 12.28
N GLY A 66 8.03 6.76 11.35
CA GLY A 66 8.53 5.39 11.40
C GLY A 66 10.05 5.30 11.30
N LEU A 67 10.69 6.11 10.45
CA LEU A 67 12.16 6.19 10.34
C LEU A 67 12.78 6.72 11.64
N ILE A 68 12.21 7.76 12.24
CA ILE A 68 12.71 8.29 13.51
C ILE A 68 12.65 7.21 14.59
N VAL A 69 11.52 6.50 14.71
CA VAL A 69 11.36 5.44 15.71
C VAL A 69 12.33 4.28 15.45
N THR A 70 12.42 3.79 14.21
CA THR A 70 13.26 2.62 13.89
C THR A 70 14.75 2.91 13.98
N ASN A 71 15.19 4.13 13.68
CA ASN A 71 16.61 4.52 13.80
C ASN A 71 17.10 4.58 15.27
N ASN A 72 16.19 4.67 16.23
CA ASN A 72 16.50 4.65 17.67
C ASN A 72 16.47 3.24 18.28
N ILE A 73 16.22 2.20 17.49
CA ILE A 73 16.19 0.82 17.98
C ILE A 73 17.59 0.22 17.94
N SER A 74 18.05 -0.29 19.10
CA SER A 74 19.28 -1.06 19.20
C SER A 74 19.07 -2.52 18.80
N PRO A 75 20.09 -3.20 18.23
CA PRO A 75 20.06 -4.64 18.04
C PRO A 75 19.85 -5.40 19.34
N LEU A 76 19.40 -6.67 19.24
CA LEU A 76 19.31 -7.56 20.40
C LEU A 76 20.70 -7.85 20.97
N THR A 77 20.84 -7.76 22.29
CA THR A 77 22.04 -8.21 23.00
C THR A 77 22.03 -9.74 23.17
N VAL A 78 23.21 -10.32 23.44
CA VAL A 78 23.32 -11.77 23.73
C VAL A 78 22.50 -12.14 24.95
N GLN A 79 22.45 -11.26 25.95
CA GLN A 79 21.66 -11.49 27.16
C GLN A 79 20.16 -11.56 26.81
N GLU A 80 19.62 -10.58 26.11
CA GLU A 80 18.21 -10.58 25.68
C GLU A 80 17.86 -11.83 24.85
N ILE A 81 18.77 -12.27 23.97
CA ILE A 81 18.55 -13.48 23.16
C ILE A 81 18.48 -14.74 24.06
N ASN A 82 19.31 -14.83 25.09
CA ASN A 82 19.35 -15.96 26.01
C ASN A 82 18.14 -15.99 26.98
N GLU A 83 17.52 -14.84 27.22
CA GLU A 83 16.31 -14.71 28.06
C GLU A 83 15.02 -15.01 27.28
N LEU A 84 15.07 -15.20 25.96
CA LEU A 84 13.88 -15.52 25.17
C LEU A 84 13.36 -16.94 25.46
N ASP A 85 12.08 -17.03 25.84
CA ASP A 85 11.38 -18.31 26.00
C ASP A 85 10.39 -18.54 24.84
N VAL A 86 10.50 -19.68 24.18
CA VAL A 86 9.56 -20.14 23.15
C VAL A 86 8.13 -20.29 23.70
N ASN A 87 8.00 -20.54 25.03
CA ASN A 87 6.70 -20.69 25.68
C ASN A 87 5.91 -19.37 25.76
N ASP A 88 6.57 -18.22 25.70
CA ASP A 88 5.93 -16.91 25.63
C ASP A 88 5.25 -16.68 24.28
N ILE A 89 5.61 -17.46 23.27
CA ILE A 89 4.99 -17.39 21.95
C ILE A 89 3.73 -18.25 21.92
N SER A 90 2.64 -17.67 21.42
CA SER A 90 1.38 -18.39 21.29
C SER A 90 1.55 -19.66 20.45
N SER A 91 0.82 -20.73 20.80
CA SER A 91 0.85 -22.01 20.07
C SER A 91 0.52 -21.86 18.57
N PHE A 92 -0.29 -20.87 18.22
CA PHE A 92 -0.64 -20.54 16.85
C PHE A 92 0.57 -20.04 16.03
N ASP A 93 1.50 -19.33 16.68
CA ASP A 93 2.67 -18.72 16.04
C ASP A 93 3.93 -19.60 16.10
N ARG A 94 4.03 -20.52 17.09
CA ARG A 94 5.25 -21.32 17.34
C ARG A 94 5.79 -22.06 16.12
N ASN A 95 4.91 -22.52 15.25
CA ASN A 95 5.35 -23.25 14.05
C ASN A 95 6.07 -22.36 13.01
N ALA A 96 6.19 -21.07 13.23
CA ALA A 96 7.01 -20.17 12.45
C ALA A 96 8.47 -20.14 12.93
N ILE A 97 8.77 -20.68 14.13
CA ILE A 97 10.12 -20.73 14.67
C ILE A 97 10.90 -21.78 13.88
N LYS A 98 11.82 -21.27 13.03
CA LYS A 98 12.66 -22.04 12.12
C LYS A 98 13.99 -21.30 11.94
N PRO A 99 15.08 -21.99 11.55
CA PRO A 99 16.33 -21.33 11.19
C PRO A 99 16.09 -20.28 10.12
N HIS A 100 16.80 -19.16 10.24
CA HIS A 100 16.76 -18.13 9.20
C HIS A 100 17.22 -18.73 7.86
N ARG A 101 16.42 -18.55 6.83
CA ARG A 101 16.79 -18.84 5.44
C ARG A 101 16.67 -17.57 4.59
N GLU A 102 17.61 -17.39 3.69
CA GLU A 102 17.46 -16.36 2.67
C GLU A 102 16.30 -16.72 1.75
N GLU A 103 15.50 -15.72 1.41
CA GLU A 103 14.26 -15.94 0.70
C GLU A 103 14.20 -15.07 -0.57
N VAL A 104 14.67 -15.67 -1.67
CA VAL A 104 14.63 -15.02 -2.98
C VAL A 104 13.21 -14.95 -3.54
N ASN A 105 12.39 -15.98 -3.29
CA ASN A 105 11.04 -16.07 -3.88
C ASN A 105 10.07 -15.04 -3.31
N GLY A 106 10.11 -14.77 -2.01
CA GLY A 106 9.27 -13.74 -1.40
C GLY A 106 9.68 -12.32 -1.82
N ASP A 107 10.97 -12.10 -1.99
CA ASP A 107 11.50 -10.84 -2.52
C ASP A 107 11.10 -10.67 -3.99
N LEU A 108 11.14 -11.75 -4.80
CA LEU A 108 10.67 -11.74 -6.19
C LEU A 108 9.18 -11.39 -6.28
N LEU A 109 8.35 -11.96 -5.41
CA LEU A 109 6.92 -11.62 -5.35
C LEU A 109 6.72 -10.17 -4.91
N LEU A 110 7.48 -9.67 -3.94
CA LEU A 110 7.41 -8.27 -3.53
C LEU A 110 7.74 -7.35 -4.70
N TYR A 111 8.91 -7.52 -5.33
CA TYR A 111 9.33 -6.66 -6.44
C TYR A 111 8.44 -6.84 -7.67
N GLY A 112 7.99 -8.06 -7.97
CA GLY A 112 7.04 -8.33 -9.02
C GLY A 112 5.70 -7.61 -8.82
N SER A 113 5.26 -7.43 -7.57
CA SER A 113 4.03 -6.70 -7.29
C SER A 113 4.10 -5.23 -7.73
N PHE A 114 5.25 -4.57 -7.66
CA PHE A 114 5.42 -3.19 -8.13
C PHE A 114 5.23 -3.03 -9.65
N LEU A 115 5.30 -4.11 -10.42
CA LEU A 115 5.06 -4.10 -11.86
C LEU A 115 3.58 -4.27 -12.21
N LEU A 116 2.74 -4.74 -11.28
CA LEU A 116 1.33 -4.98 -11.55
C LEU A 116 0.55 -3.74 -12.01
N PRO A 117 0.76 -2.51 -11.47
CA PRO A 117 0.09 -1.32 -11.97
C PRO A 117 0.41 -0.99 -13.44
N LEU A 118 1.53 -1.48 -13.99
CA LEU A 118 1.84 -1.33 -15.41
C LEU A 118 0.83 -2.05 -16.31
N THR A 119 0.10 -3.03 -15.78
CA THR A 119 -0.98 -3.71 -16.51
C THR A 119 -2.12 -2.77 -16.91
N PHE A 120 -2.27 -1.61 -16.24
CA PHE A 120 -3.21 -0.57 -16.63
C PHE A 120 -2.93 -0.01 -18.02
N LEU A 121 -1.70 -0.08 -18.50
CA LEU A 121 -1.34 0.36 -19.85
C LEU A 121 -1.84 -0.58 -20.95
N ALA A 122 -2.26 -1.80 -20.61
CA ALA A 122 -2.75 -2.79 -21.57
C ALA A 122 -4.24 -2.61 -21.94
N ASN A 123 -4.99 -1.82 -21.17
CA ASN A 123 -6.41 -1.53 -21.45
C ASN A 123 -6.59 -0.06 -21.78
N ASP A 124 -7.33 0.29 -22.84
CA ASP A 124 -7.47 1.66 -23.35
C ASP A 124 -8.07 2.63 -22.31
N ASN A 125 -9.03 2.18 -21.53
CA ASN A 125 -9.69 3.01 -20.52
C ASN A 125 -8.75 3.32 -19.34
N THR A 126 -8.08 2.31 -18.79
CA THR A 126 -7.11 2.52 -17.69
C THR A 126 -5.86 3.24 -18.20
N ARG A 127 -5.42 2.98 -19.44
CA ARG A 127 -4.29 3.68 -20.06
C ARG A 127 -4.56 5.17 -20.21
N ARG A 128 -5.79 5.58 -20.59
CA ARG A 128 -6.15 6.99 -20.66
C ARG A 128 -5.96 7.69 -19.30
N ASP A 129 -6.30 7.01 -18.22
CA ASP A 129 -6.31 7.57 -16.87
C ASP A 129 -5.03 7.24 -16.07
N TRP A 130 -3.96 6.77 -16.74
CA TRP A 130 -2.75 6.22 -16.10
C TRP A 130 -2.10 7.14 -15.07
N GLN A 131 -2.12 8.47 -15.31
CA GLN A 131 -1.53 9.46 -14.40
C GLN A 131 -2.26 9.50 -13.07
N MET A 132 -3.58 9.54 -13.12
CA MET A 132 -4.44 9.52 -11.94
C MET A 132 -4.28 8.19 -11.18
N LEU A 133 -4.32 7.06 -11.89
CA LEU A 133 -4.08 5.75 -11.29
C LEU A 133 -2.66 5.65 -10.70
N GLY A 134 -1.68 6.31 -11.31
CA GLY A 134 -0.32 6.41 -10.77
C GLY A 134 -0.26 7.18 -9.45
N VAL A 135 -0.98 8.31 -9.34
CA VAL A 135 -1.07 9.11 -8.09
C VAL A 135 -1.71 8.27 -6.98
N MET A 136 -2.86 7.65 -7.25
CA MET A 136 -3.55 6.78 -6.29
C MET A 136 -2.65 5.61 -5.82
N TRP A 137 -1.86 5.02 -6.73
CA TRP A 137 -0.91 3.96 -6.36
C TRP A 137 0.22 4.48 -5.47
N LEU A 138 0.73 5.68 -5.72
CA LEU A 138 1.72 6.32 -4.85
C LEU A 138 1.17 6.56 -3.44
N GLU A 139 -0.09 6.95 -3.31
CA GLU A 139 -0.77 7.09 -2.02
C GLU A 139 -0.90 5.76 -1.29
N VAL A 140 -1.34 4.70 -2.01
CA VAL A 140 -1.38 3.34 -1.46
C VAL A 140 -0.01 2.95 -0.89
N MET A 141 1.07 3.19 -1.65
CA MET A 141 2.42 2.83 -1.22
C MET A 141 2.93 3.70 -0.08
N ALA A 142 2.68 5.01 -0.12
CA ALA A 142 3.12 5.93 0.93
C ALA A 142 2.44 5.65 2.28
N ILE A 143 1.14 5.41 2.27
CA ILE A 143 0.37 5.10 3.48
C ILE A 143 0.75 3.72 4.01
N GLN A 144 0.77 2.70 3.14
CA GLN A 144 1.10 1.32 3.53
C GLN A 144 2.51 1.22 4.12
N SER A 145 3.52 1.81 3.45
CA SER A 145 4.90 1.76 3.93
C SER A 145 5.07 2.52 5.24
N GLY A 146 4.43 3.69 5.37
CA GLY A 146 4.50 4.52 6.56
C GLY A 146 3.88 3.83 7.78
N ILE A 147 2.67 3.29 7.65
CA ILE A 147 2.02 2.54 8.72
C ILE A 147 2.86 1.31 9.10
N ASN A 148 3.36 0.55 8.12
CA ASN A 148 4.18 -0.63 8.39
C ASN A 148 5.45 -0.29 9.16
N LEU A 149 6.18 0.75 8.72
CA LEU A 149 7.43 1.15 9.33
C LEU A 149 7.22 1.66 10.77
N LEU A 150 6.20 2.49 10.97
CA LEU A 150 5.86 3.02 12.29
C LEU A 150 5.44 1.91 13.26
N ILE A 151 4.54 1.02 12.85
CA ILE A 151 4.09 -0.09 13.70
C ILE A 151 5.25 -1.05 14.01
N LYS A 152 6.14 -1.35 13.07
CA LYS A 152 7.34 -2.14 13.33
C LYS A 152 8.22 -1.51 14.41
N GLY A 153 8.44 -0.21 14.29
CA GLY A 153 9.25 0.52 15.26
C GLY A 153 8.63 0.55 16.66
N LEU A 154 7.30 0.68 16.75
CA LEU A 154 6.59 0.70 18.03
C LEU A 154 6.44 -0.69 18.64
N ALA A 155 6.13 -1.70 17.85
CA ALA A 155 5.89 -3.06 18.34
C ALA A 155 7.19 -3.79 18.76
N GLN A 156 8.29 -3.51 18.09
CA GLN A 156 9.61 -4.13 18.32
C GLN A 156 9.54 -5.65 18.55
N ARG A 157 8.66 -6.32 17.83
CA ARG A 157 8.45 -7.76 18.00
C ARG A 157 9.64 -8.53 17.46
N THR A 158 10.24 -9.39 18.29
CA THR A 158 11.33 -10.29 17.91
C THR A 158 10.85 -11.29 16.85
N ARG A 159 11.68 -11.51 15.81
CA ARG A 159 11.35 -12.43 14.70
C ARG A 159 11.45 -13.90 15.12
N PRO A 160 10.68 -14.81 14.47
CA PRO A 160 10.70 -16.24 14.78
C PRO A 160 12.08 -16.87 14.74
N TYR A 161 12.91 -16.54 13.75
CA TYR A 161 14.24 -17.14 13.59
C TYR A 161 15.18 -16.84 14.76
N VAL A 162 14.91 -15.82 15.57
CA VAL A 162 15.76 -15.49 16.74
C VAL A 162 15.63 -16.55 17.82
N TYR A 163 14.46 -17.17 17.95
CA TYR A 163 14.17 -18.26 18.92
C TYR A 163 14.79 -19.60 18.49
N ASP A 164 15.23 -19.74 17.25
CA ASP A 164 15.80 -21.00 16.74
C ASP A 164 17.29 -21.08 17.09
N PRO A 165 17.76 -22.16 17.76
CA PRO A 165 19.16 -22.28 18.18
C PRO A 165 20.13 -22.41 16.99
N ASN A 166 19.66 -22.86 15.83
CA ASN A 166 20.53 -23.03 14.65
C ASN A 166 20.70 -21.74 13.83
N THR A 167 20.01 -20.65 14.17
CA THR A 167 20.22 -19.36 13.53
C THR A 167 21.51 -18.72 14.04
N PRO A 168 22.43 -18.31 13.15
CA PRO A 168 23.68 -17.66 13.53
C PRO A 168 23.46 -16.39 14.37
N LEU A 169 24.30 -16.17 15.38
CA LEU A 169 24.18 -15.05 16.31
C LEU A 169 24.22 -13.70 15.59
N GLU A 170 25.04 -13.57 14.57
CA GLU A 170 25.15 -12.35 13.74
C GLU A 170 23.81 -11.95 13.11
N LYS A 171 22.98 -12.91 12.71
CA LYS A 171 21.63 -12.65 12.16
C LYS A 171 20.66 -12.24 13.27
N LYS A 172 20.81 -12.80 14.47
CA LYS A 172 19.97 -12.46 15.63
C LYS A 172 20.26 -11.06 16.15
N GLN A 173 21.50 -10.61 16.09
CA GLN A 173 21.98 -9.31 16.56
C GLN A 173 21.87 -8.22 15.48
N THR A 174 20.70 -8.10 14.87
CA THR A 174 20.40 -7.03 13.90
C THR A 174 19.17 -6.25 14.36
N VAL A 175 19.07 -4.96 14.01
CA VAL A 175 17.85 -4.18 14.23
C VAL A 175 16.64 -4.87 13.60
N GLY A 176 16.84 -5.44 12.39
CA GLY A 176 15.79 -6.18 11.68
C GLY A 176 15.19 -7.36 12.46
N ALA A 177 15.97 -7.96 13.40
CA ALA A 177 15.51 -9.05 14.26
C ALA A 177 14.39 -8.65 15.23
N ARG A 178 14.25 -7.34 15.53
CA ARG A 178 13.17 -6.77 16.36
C ARG A 178 11.97 -6.26 15.55
N LEU A 179 11.98 -6.37 14.22
CA LEU A 179 10.99 -5.74 13.34
C LEU A 179 10.08 -6.78 12.65
N SER A 180 9.50 -7.73 13.46
CA SER A 180 8.64 -8.77 12.92
C SER A 180 7.24 -8.27 12.58
N PHE A 181 6.59 -7.52 13.50
CA PHE A 181 5.18 -7.18 13.38
C PHE A 181 4.96 -5.81 12.70
N TYR A 182 4.13 -5.76 11.70
CA TYR A 182 3.57 -6.83 10.87
C TYR A 182 4.40 -7.04 9.60
N SER A 183 4.11 -8.14 8.85
CA SER A 183 4.85 -8.50 7.64
C SER A 183 4.73 -7.45 6.53
N GLY A 184 5.84 -6.74 6.25
CA GLY A 184 5.88 -5.71 5.21
C GLY A 184 5.72 -6.26 3.80
N HIS A 185 6.36 -7.40 3.48
CA HIS A 185 6.22 -8.06 2.17
C HIS A 185 4.76 -8.43 1.89
N THR A 186 4.10 -9.07 2.87
CA THR A 186 2.71 -9.47 2.73
C THR A 186 1.78 -8.27 2.58
N SER A 187 1.98 -7.21 3.37
CA SER A 187 1.12 -6.04 3.31
C SER A 187 1.32 -5.22 2.03
N THR A 188 2.57 -5.09 1.54
CA THR A 188 2.83 -4.39 0.28
C THR A 188 2.24 -5.15 -0.91
N THR A 189 2.43 -6.47 -0.98
CA THR A 189 1.83 -7.28 -2.05
C THR A 189 0.31 -7.26 -1.98
N ALA A 190 -0.30 -7.30 -0.78
CA ALA A 190 -1.74 -7.19 -0.61
C ALA A 190 -2.25 -5.80 -1.04
N ALA A 191 -1.59 -4.73 -0.62
CA ALA A 191 -1.97 -3.38 -0.99
C ALA A 191 -1.95 -3.17 -2.51
N THR A 192 -0.89 -3.63 -3.18
CA THR A 192 -0.78 -3.51 -4.64
C THR A 192 -1.80 -4.37 -5.37
N THR A 193 -1.96 -5.64 -5.00
CA THR A 193 -2.85 -6.55 -5.72
C THR A 193 -4.32 -6.19 -5.54
N PHE A 194 -4.73 -5.78 -4.34
CA PHE A 194 -6.09 -5.32 -4.08
C PHE A 194 -6.38 -3.97 -4.74
N TYR A 195 -5.40 -3.06 -4.78
CA TYR A 195 -5.49 -1.83 -5.55
C TYR A 195 -5.74 -2.12 -7.03
N VAL A 196 -4.92 -2.96 -7.66
CA VAL A 196 -5.06 -3.32 -9.07
C VAL A 196 -6.40 -4.01 -9.33
N ALA A 197 -6.82 -4.92 -8.45
CA ALA A 197 -8.10 -5.61 -8.59
C ALA A 197 -9.29 -4.66 -8.46
N ARG A 198 -9.23 -3.71 -7.52
CA ARG A 198 -10.27 -2.70 -7.34
C ARG A 198 -10.40 -1.82 -8.58
N VAL A 199 -9.29 -1.26 -9.07
CA VAL A 199 -9.27 -0.45 -10.28
C VAL A 199 -9.86 -1.22 -11.47
N PHE A 200 -9.36 -2.41 -11.78
CA PHE A 200 -9.91 -3.18 -12.89
C PHE A 200 -11.39 -3.53 -12.71
N SER A 201 -11.86 -3.71 -11.48
CA SER A 201 -13.28 -3.95 -11.22
C SER A 201 -14.17 -2.78 -11.62
N ASP A 202 -13.64 -1.55 -11.56
CA ASP A 202 -14.40 -0.36 -11.91
C ASP A 202 -14.36 -0.05 -13.41
N TYR A 203 -13.28 -0.44 -14.10
CA TYR A 203 -13.13 -0.20 -15.54
C TYR A 203 -13.64 -1.33 -16.44
N LEU A 204 -13.67 -2.58 -15.94
CA LEU A 204 -14.08 -3.74 -16.74
C LEU A 204 -15.57 -4.04 -16.52
N SER A 205 -16.25 -4.51 -17.57
CA SER A 205 -17.64 -5.01 -17.49
C SER A 205 -17.74 -6.53 -17.32
N ASN A 206 -16.73 -7.28 -17.78
CA ASN A 206 -16.74 -8.74 -17.78
C ASN A 206 -16.60 -9.33 -16.36
N LYS A 207 -17.67 -9.90 -15.84
CA LYS A 207 -17.72 -10.47 -14.48
C LYS A 207 -16.70 -11.60 -14.26
N THR A 208 -16.49 -12.46 -15.25
CA THR A 208 -15.55 -13.58 -15.14
C THR A 208 -14.12 -13.06 -14.99
N VAL A 209 -13.72 -12.08 -15.80
CA VAL A 209 -12.40 -11.46 -15.72
C VAL A 209 -12.22 -10.79 -14.37
N LYS A 210 -13.18 -10.02 -13.89
CA LYS A 210 -13.16 -9.43 -12.55
C LYS A 210 -12.93 -10.48 -11.46
N THR A 211 -13.69 -11.58 -11.51
CA THR A 211 -13.55 -12.67 -10.53
C THR A 211 -12.15 -13.27 -10.54
N LEU A 212 -11.58 -13.53 -11.73
CA LEU A 212 -10.22 -14.07 -11.85
C LEU A 212 -9.17 -13.11 -11.30
N ILE A 213 -9.31 -11.81 -11.55
CA ILE A 213 -8.41 -10.78 -10.99
C ILE A 213 -8.49 -10.78 -9.47
N TRP A 214 -9.69 -10.84 -8.87
CA TRP A 214 -9.85 -10.90 -7.42
C TRP A 214 -9.27 -12.18 -6.80
N ILE A 215 -9.43 -13.32 -7.47
CA ILE A 215 -8.79 -14.58 -7.04
C ILE A 215 -7.26 -14.42 -7.05
N GLY A 216 -6.69 -13.87 -8.13
CA GLY A 216 -5.25 -13.59 -8.21
C GLY A 216 -4.79 -12.63 -7.12
N ALA A 217 -5.55 -11.55 -6.90
CA ALA A 217 -5.27 -10.55 -5.86
C ALA A 217 -5.26 -11.15 -4.44
N ALA A 218 -6.12 -12.12 -4.18
CA ALA A 218 -6.16 -12.82 -2.89
C ALA A 218 -5.04 -13.85 -2.73
N ILE A 219 -4.72 -14.60 -3.77
CA ILE A 219 -3.71 -15.67 -3.72
C ILE A 219 -2.28 -15.10 -3.61
N TYR A 220 -1.98 -14.04 -4.34
CA TYR A 220 -0.62 -13.50 -4.45
C TYR A 220 -0.01 -13.11 -3.08
N PRO A 221 -0.67 -12.26 -2.26
CA PRO A 221 -0.15 -11.93 -0.94
C PRO A 221 -0.22 -13.10 0.06
N ALA A 222 -1.16 -14.04 -0.10
CA ALA A 222 -1.21 -15.24 0.71
C ALA A 222 0.02 -16.13 0.48
N LEU A 223 0.43 -16.30 -0.79
CA LEU A 223 1.66 -17.00 -1.14
C LEU A 223 2.90 -16.28 -0.59
N THR A 224 2.96 -14.94 -0.75
CA THR A 224 4.05 -14.13 -0.17
C THR A 224 4.13 -14.36 1.34
N GLY A 225 3.02 -14.29 2.05
CA GLY A 225 2.96 -14.50 3.50
C GLY A 225 3.38 -15.91 3.91
N TYR A 226 2.97 -16.92 3.15
CA TYR A 226 3.39 -18.30 3.38
C TYR A 226 4.92 -18.44 3.31
N LEU A 227 5.55 -17.89 2.27
CA LEU A 227 7.00 -17.91 2.10
C LEU A 227 7.71 -17.17 3.25
N ARG A 228 7.22 -15.99 3.64
CA ARG A 228 7.80 -15.22 4.76
C ARG A 228 7.72 -15.95 6.10
N ARG A 229 6.66 -16.72 6.33
CA ARG A 229 6.52 -17.59 7.50
C ARG A 229 7.44 -18.78 7.41
N ASP A 230 7.52 -19.43 6.24
CA ASP A 230 8.28 -20.68 6.08
C ASP A 230 9.80 -20.50 6.26
N THR A 231 10.30 -19.31 6.01
CA THR A 231 11.71 -18.94 6.20
C THR A 231 12.03 -18.38 7.59
N GLY A 232 11.10 -18.45 8.55
CA GLY A 232 11.30 -17.95 9.91
C GLY A 232 11.31 -16.43 10.04
N ASN A 233 10.97 -15.68 8.99
CA ASN A 233 11.01 -14.23 9.00
C ASN A 233 9.83 -13.58 9.74
N HIS A 234 8.65 -14.20 9.70
CA HIS A 234 7.42 -13.67 10.27
C HIS A 234 6.58 -14.76 10.93
N PHE A 235 5.87 -14.41 12.00
CA PHE A 235 4.84 -15.22 12.60
C PHE A 235 3.57 -15.25 11.73
N ARG A 236 2.66 -16.21 11.98
CA ARG A 236 1.37 -16.25 11.29
C ARG A 236 0.55 -14.99 11.53
N THR A 237 0.53 -14.51 12.77
CA THR A 237 -0.17 -13.27 13.12
C THR A 237 0.41 -12.06 12.39
N ASP A 238 1.74 -11.98 12.20
CA ASP A 238 2.36 -10.89 11.43
C ASP A 238 1.89 -10.89 9.96
N VAL A 239 1.78 -12.10 9.39
CA VAL A 239 1.36 -12.30 7.99
C VAL A 239 -0.12 -11.96 7.82
N ILE A 240 -0.99 -12.48 8.70
CA ILE A 240 -2.44 -12.23 8.63
C ILE A 240 -2.73 -10.74 8.81
N THR A 241 -2.12 -10.10 9.80
CA THR A 241 -2.30 -8.66 10.04
C THR A 241 -1.79 -7.84 8.84
N GLY A 242 -0.61 -8.17 8.32
CA GLY A 242 -0.06 -7.50 7.15
C GLY A 242 -0.97 -7.65 5.92
N TYR A 243 -1.50 -8.84 5.69
CA TYR A 243 -2.45 -9.10 4.61
C TYR A 243 -3.70 -8.22 4.73
N LEU A 244 -4.33 -8.22 5.91
CA LEU A 244 -5.58 -7.48 6.13
C LEU A 244 -5.39 -5.97 6.00
N ILE A 245 -4.33 -5.41 6.59
CA ILE A 245 -4.04 -3.98 6.50
C ILE A 245 -3.71 -3.59 5.06
N GLY A 246 -2.86 -4.35 4.39
CA GLY A 246 -2.50 -4.07 3.00
C GLY A 246 -3.73 -4.15 2.07
N ALA A 247 -4.54 -5.20 2.20
CA ALA A 247 -5.75 -5.37 1.42
C ALA A 247 -6.75 -4.22 1.64
N ALA A 248 -6.93 -3.78 2.89
CA ALA A 248 -7.79 -2.65 3.21
C ALA A 248 -7.29 -1.36 2.56
N ILE A 249 -6.00 -1.04 2.67
CA ILE A 249 -5.43 0.17 2.06
C ILE A 249 -5.60 0.13 0.54
N GLY A 250 -5.25 -1.00 -0.10
CA GLY A 250 -5.36 -1.16 -1.56
C GLY A 250 -6.79 -1.08 -2.07
N TYR A 251 -7.76 -1.51 -1.27
CA TYR A 251 -9.19 -1.44 -1.61
C TYR A 251 -9.77 -0.04 -1.38
N PHE A 252 -9.51 0.59 -0.23
CA PHE A 252 -10.19 1.82 0.16
C PHE A 252 -9.60 3.08 -0.46
N ILE A 253 -8.32 3.11 -0.84
CA ILE A 253 -7.77 4.29 -1.53
C ILE A 253 -8.53 4.58 -2.84
N PRO A 254 -8.74 3.62 -3.78
CA PRO A 254 -9.59 3.87 -4.94
C PRO A 254 -11.02 4.27 -4.57
N GLU A 255 -11.61 3.67 -3.52
CA GLU A 255 -12.96 4.00 -3.06
C GLU A 255 -13.12 5.48 -2.70
N ILE A 256 -12.12 6.04 -2.00
CA ILE A 256 -12.10 7.47 -1.63
C ILE A 256 -12.02 8.38 -2.87
N HIS A 257 -11.46 7.89 -3.98
CA HIS A 257 -11.30 8.63 -5.23
C HIS A 257 -12.49 8.47 -6.20
N MET A 258 -13.47 7.63 -5.87
CA MET A 258 -14.63 7.45 -6.74
C MET A 258 -15.39 8.76 -6.93
N ARG A 259 -15.71 9.06 -8.19
CA ARG A 259 -16.61 10.16 -8.55
C ARG A 259 -18.05 9.74 -8.30
N ASN A 260 -18.41 9.54 -7.03
CA ASN A 260 -19.78 9.26 -6.66
C ASN A 260 -20.40 10.54 -6.09
N GLU A 261 -21.58 10.88 -6.60
CA GLU A 261 -22.46 11.86 -5.98
C GLU A 261 -22.84 11.47 -4.54
N ALA A 262 -22.62 10.20 -4.18
CA ALA A 262 -23.00 9.61 -2.91
C ALA A 262 -22.03 9.90 -1.75
N LEU A 263 -20.73 10.02 -1.98
CA LEU A 263 -19.74 10.26 -0.92
C LEU A 263 -18.92 11.51 -1.22
N ASN A 264 -19.24 12.61 -0.57
CA ASN A 264 -18.44 13.83 -0.61
C ASN A 264 -17.67 13.99 0.68
N LEU A 265 -16.35 13.80 0.61
CA LEU A 265 -15.43 14.19 1.66
C LEU A 265 -15.00 15.64 1.38
N SER A 266 -15.47 16.59 2.16
CA SER A 266 -15.06 17.98 2.03
C SER A 266 -14.23 18.45 3.20
N PHE A 267 -13.12 19.12 2.88
CA PHE A 267 -12.24 19.76 3.84
C PHE A 267 -12.52 21.26 3.77
N TYR A 268 -13.02 21.84 4.85
CA TYR A 268 -13.29 23.27 4.92
C TYR A 268 -12.48 23.89 6.03
N ARG A 269 -11.56 24.79 5.68
CA ARG A 269 -10.84 25.61 6.65
C ARG A 269 -11.62 26.90 6.91
N ASN A 270 -12.08 27.07 8.13
CA ASN A 270 -12.66 28.33 8.55
C ASN A 270 -11.54 29.27 9.01
N PHE A 271 -11.22 30.25 8.16
CA PHE A 271 -10.17 31.25 8.47
C PHE A 271 -10.48 32.14 9.66
N ASN A 272 -11.74 32.25 10.07
CA ASN A 272 -12.12 33.08 11.21
C ASN A 272 -11.88 32.42 12.58
N ASN A 273 -11.85 31.06 12.62
CA ASN A 273 -11.73 30.29 13.87
C ASN A 273 -10.50 29.36 13.88
N GLU A 274 -9.62 29.43 12.90
CA GLU A 274 -8.47 28.52 12.73
C GLU A 274 -8.84 27.03 12.79
N SER A 275 -10.12 26.69 12.57
CA SER A 275 -10.59 25.31 12.62
C SER A 275 -10.60 24.69 11.24
N VAL A 276 -10.15 23.43 11.17
CA VAL A 276 -10.30 22.57 10.00
C VAL A 276 -11.50 21.68 10.25
N ASN A 277 -12.53 21.81 9.43
CA ASN A 277 -13.70 20.96 9.47
C ASN A 277 -13.55 19.90 8.37
N ILE A 278 -13.72 18.65 8.76
CA ILE A 278 -13.81 17.53 7.84
C ILE A 278 -15.27 17.10 7.85
N SER A 279 -15.96 17.21 6.71
CA SER A 279 -17.31 16.68 6.58
C SER A 279 -17.35 15.53 5.61
N LEU A 280 -18.00 14.45 6.05
CA LEU A 280 -18.31 13.28 5.25
C LEU A 280 -19.82 13.35 4.97
N ASN A 281 -20.19 13.67 3.73
CA ASN A 281 -21.59 13.65 3.30
C ASN A 281 -21.82 12.37 2.47
N TYR A 282 -22.76 11.54 2.93
CA TYR A 282 -23.20 10.37 2.21
C TYR A 282 -24.66 10.57 1.78
N SER A 283 -24.90 10.58 0.48
CA SER A 283 -26.27 10.58 -0.08
C SER A 283 -26.67 9.15 -0.47
N PHE A 284 -27.77 8.69 0.07
CA PHE A 284 -28.35 7.37 -0.20
C PHE A 284 -29.12 7.37 -1.53
#